data_29bded763dc0b356e2562ed2d7f75ac1
#
_entry.id   29bded763dc0b356e2562ed2d7f75ac1
#
_cell.length_a   1.000
_cell.length_b   1.000
_cell.length_c   1.000
_cell.angle_alpha   90.00
_cell.angle_beta   90.00
_cell.angle_gamma   90.00
#
_symmetry.space_group_name_H-M   'P 1'
#
loop_
_entity.id
_entity.type
_entity.pdbx_description
1 polymer ?
#
loop_
_entity_poly.entity_id
_entity_poly.type
_entity_poly.pdbx_seq_one_letter_code
_entity_poly.pdbx_strand_id
1 'polypeptide(L)'
;MASPRPDPLRTLDRVLAPLSWAVAVFAVLVLLIGPQLIGAEKPVPQPAAAAEKGAPPSGEVVFASAGCGGCHTLKAANAGGATGPNLDSLKPDAGTVSAVVKSGSGAMPAFDGRLSGAEIQAVADYVSENAGR
;
A
#
# COMPACT_ATOMS: atom_id res chain seq x y z
N MET A 1 77.74 -7.56 9.86
CA MET A 1 76.53 -6.78 10.17
C MET A 1 75.45 -7.28 9.23
N ALA A 2 74.54 -8.11 9.71
CA ALA A 2 73.45 -8.65 8.90
C ALA A 2 72.22 -7.74 9.03
N SER A 3 71.77 -7.17 7.93
CA SER A 3 70.55 -6.36 7.89
C SER A 3 69.34 -7.24 8.25
N PRO A 4 68.49 -6.78 9.17
CA PRO A 4 67.26 -7.52 9.50
C PRO A 4 66.35 -7.60 8.26
N ARG A 5 65.96 -8.81 7.91
CA ARG A 5 64.96 -9.05 6.85
C ARG A 5 63.60 -8.48 7.27
N PRO A 6 62.93 -7.72 6.47
CA PRO A 6 61.59 -7.24 6.79
C PRO A 6 60.61 -8.44 6.89
N ASP A 7 59.98 -8.57 8.05
CA ASP A 7 58.98 -9.60 8.29
C ASP A 7 57.77 -9.35 7.41
N PRO A 8 57.43 -10.29 6.49
CA PRO A 8 56.32 -10.11 5.56
C PRO A 8 54.95 -9.94 6.27
N LEU A 9 54.85 -10.45 7.52
CA LEU A 9 53.63 -10.36 8.32
C LEU A 9 53.37 -8.93 8.83
N ARG A 10 54.43 -8.16 9.15
CA ARG A 10 54.30 -6.77 9.61
C ARG A 10 53.94 -5.80 8.48
N THR A 11 54.26 -6.15 7.24
CA THR A 11 53.87 -5.35 6.08
C THR A 11 52.40 -5.60 5.71
N LEU A 12 51.89 -6.84 5.89
CA LEU A 12 50.49 -7.15 5.72
C LEU A 12 49.62 -6.41 6.73
N ASP A 13 50.02 -6.37 8.00
CA ASP A 13 49.26 -5.67 9.05
C ASP A 13 49.11 -4.16 8.79
N ARG A 14 50.13 -3.53 8.21
CA ARG A 14 50.10 -2.10 7.89
C ARG A 14 49.16 -1.76 6.74
N VAL A 15 48.87 -2.73 5.86
CA VAL A 15 47.95 -2.53 4.73
C VAL A 15 46.53 -2.95 5.09
N LEU A 16 46.37 -4.00 5.91
CA LEU A 16 45.06 -4.53 6.30
C LEU A 16 44.39 -3.68 7.40
N ALA A 17 45.15 -3.07 8.29
CA ALA A 17 44.59 -2.23 9.35
C ALA A 17 43.75 -1.02 8.84
N PRO A 18 44.22 -0.22 7.86
CA PRO A 18 43.43 0.88 7.36
C PRO A 18 42.22 0.38 6.53
N LEU A 19 42.33 -0.78 5.87
CA LEU A 19 41.22 -1.37 5.10
C LEU A 19 40.09 -1.80 6.01
N SER A 20 40.40 -2.43 7.14
CA SER A 20 39.40 -2.84 8.15
C SER A 20 38.67 -1.63 8.75
N TRP A 21 39.37 -0.54 8.99
CA TRP A 21 38.77 0.71 9.49
C TRP A 21 37.84 1.37 8.42
N ALA A 22 38.26 1.36 7.18
CA ALA A 22 37.46 1.90 6.07
C ALA A 22 36.14 1.13 5.88
N VAL A 23 36.19 -0.20 5.96
CA VAL A 23 34.99 -1.05 5.89
C VAL A 23 34.06 -0.81 7.07
N ALA A 24 34.60 -0.68 8.28
CA ALA A 24 33.81 -0.41 9.47
C ALA A 24 33.12 0.97 9.40
N VAL A 25 33.85 2.00 8.98
CA VAL A 25 33.29 3.35 8.80
C VAL A 25 32.25 3.37 7.69
N PHE A 26 32.48 2.66 6.59
CA PHE A 26 31.50 2.56 5.48
C PHE A 26 30.24 1.83 5.95
N ALA A 27 30.35 0.74 6.71
CA ALA A 27 29.21 0.03 7.25
C ALA A 27 28.37 0.90 8.20
N VAL A 28 29.03 1.68 9.07
CA VAL A 28 28.34 2.64 9.95
C VAL A 28 27.66 3.76 9.14
N LEU A 29 28.32 4.28 8.11
CA LEU A 29 27.75 5.28 7.21
C LEU A 29 26.52 4.75 6.46
N VAL A 30 26.57 3.51 5.96
CA VAL A 30 25.44 2.84 5.32
C VAL A 30 24.29 2.61 6.31
N LEU A 31 24.58 2.28 7.56
CA LEU A 31 23.56 2.10 8.60
C LEU A 31 22.92 3.43 9.03
N LEU A 32 23.67 4.52 9.02
CA LEU A 32 23.16 5.84 9.45
C LEU A 32 22.46 6.60 8.32
N ILE A 33 22.90 6.44 7.07
CA ILE A 33 22.40 7.20 5.91
C ILE A 33 21.57 6.31 4.97
N GLY A 34 21.79 4.99 4.98
CA GLY A 34 21.12 4.03 4.12
C GLY A 34 19.58 4.09 4.17
N PRO A 35 18.95 4.17 5.34
CA PRO A 35 17.49 4.29 5.45
C PRO A 35 16.93 5.58 4.83
N GLN A 36 17.73 6.64 4.77
CA GLN A 36 17.33 7.94 4.23
C GLN A 36 17.38 7.99 2.69
N LEU A 37 18.25 7.19 2.07
CA LEU A 37 18.45 7.17 0.62
C LEU A 37 17.56 6.16 -0.10
N ILE A 38 17.11 5.11 0.59
CA ILE A 38 16.22 4.07 0.03
C ILE A 38 14.74 4.38 0.37
N GLY A 39 14.49 5.32 1.25
CA GLY A 39 13.19 5.69 1.78
C GLY A 39 12.43 6.77 1.01
N ALA A 40 12.70 6.99 -0.27
CA ALA A 40 11.83 7.78 -1.12
C ALA A 40 10.77 6.91 -1.83
N GLU A 41 10.28 5.86 -1.16
CA GLU A 41 8.93 5.42 -1.47
C GLU A 41 8.02 6.59 -1.09
N LYS A 42 7.47 7.26 -2.12
CA LYS A 42 6.29 8.09 -1.92
C LYS A 42 5.38 7.28 -1.01
N PRO A 43 4.92 7.83 0.13
CA PRO A 43 3.86 7.19 0.87
C PRO A 43 2.78 6.92 -0.17
N VAL A 44 2.57 5.67 -0.53
CA VAL A 44 1.28 5.25 -1.09
C VAL A 44 0.31 5.88 -0.12
N PRO A 45 -0.67 6.70 -0.57
CA PRO A 45 -1.66 7.22 0.34
C PRO A 45 -2.27 5.98 1.00
N GLN A 46 -1.73 5.67 2.14
CA GLN A 46 -2.34 4.70 3.04
C GLN A 46 -3.66 5.36 3.35
N PRO A 47 -4.80 4.78 2.96
CA PRO A 47 -6.08 5.36 3.31
C PRO A 47 -5.97 5.62 4.80
N ALA A 48 -6.05 6.87 5.17
CA ALA A 48 -5.85 7.31 6.53
C ALA A 48 -6.79 6.46 7.38
N ALA A 49 -6.23 5.46 8.03
CA ALA A 49 -6.87 4.76 9.11
C ALA A 49 -6.90 5.72 10.32
N ALA A 50 -7.49 6.88 10.11
CA ALA A 50 -8.16 7.62 11.14
C ALA A 50 -9.53 6.94 11.31
N ALA A 51 -9.50 5.69 11.78
CA ALA A 51 -10.62 5.20 12.54
C ALA A 51 -10.73 6.10 13.78
N GLU A 52 -11.33 7.26 13.61
CA GLU A 52 -11.99 7.93 14.70
C GLU A 52 -12.94 6.89 15.28
N LYS A 53 -12.67 6.51 16.51
CA LYS A 53 -13.41 5.49 17.25
C LYS A 53 -14.88 5.92 17.28
N GLY A 54 -15.69 5.42 16.31
CA GLY A 54 -17.12 5.69 16.22
C GLY A 54 -17.68 6.13 14.85
N ALA A 55 -16.87 6.59 13.90
CA ALA A 55 -17.36 6.90 12.57
C ALA A 55 -17.21 5.68 11.63
N PRO A 56 -18.20 5.39 10.75
CA PRO A 56 -18.03 4.36 9.74
C PRO A 56 -16.88 4.76 8.80
N PRO A 57 -16.10 3.76 8.28
CA PRO A 57 -15.03 4.06 7.34
C PRO A 57 -15.61 4.74 6.09
N SER A 58 -14.80 5.59 5.43
CA SER A 58 -15.22 6.24 4.21
C SER A 58 -15.58 5.20 3.13
N GLY A 59 -16.50 5.54 2.23
CA GLY A 59 -16.92 4.64 1.16
C GLY A 59 -15.79 4.17 0.26
N GLU A 60 -14.76 4.99 0.05
CA GLU A 60 -13.54 4.62 -0.66
C GLU A 60 -12.79 3.48 0.05
N VAL A 61 -12.63 3.59 1.36
CA VAL A 61 -11.98 2.55 2.17
C VAL A 61 -12.79 1.26 2.12
N VAL A 62 -14.13 1.35 2.22
CA VAL A 62 -15.00 0.16 2.11
C VAL A 62 -14.88 -0.47 0.72
N PHE A 63 -14.90 0.33 -0.36
CA PHE A 63 -14.76 -0.15 -1.73
C PHE A 63 -13.45 -0.94 -1.93
N ALA A 64 -12.34 -0.40 -1.41
CA ALA A 64 -11.03 -1.05 -1.48
C ALA A 64 -10.95 -2.31 -0.62
N SER A 65 -11.35 -2.23 0.65
CA SER A 65 -11.22 -3.33 1.61
C SER A 65 -12.17 -4.50 1.34
N ALA A 66 -13.36 -4.23 0.82
CA ALA A 66 -14.31 -5.26 0.43
C ALA A 66 -13.98 -5.89 -0.94
N GLY A 67 -12.97 -5.38 -1.66
CA GLY A 67 -12.48 -5.95 -2.91
C GLY A 67 -13.37 -5.66 -4.13
N CYS A 68 -14.21 -4.63 -4.09
CA CYS A 68 -15.14 -4.29 -5.17
C CYS A 68 -14.44 -4.05 -6.51
N GLY A 69 -13.27 -3.40 -6.47
CA GLY A 69 -12.44 -3.09 -7.65
C GLY A 69 -11.86 -4.30 -8.37
N GLY A 70 -11.85 -5.48 -7.74
CA GLY A 70 -11.44 -6.74 -8.39
C GLY A 70 -12.42 -7.20 -9.49
N CYS A 71 -13.70 -6.80 -9.38
CA CYS A 71 -14.72 -7.15 -10.33
C CYS A 71 -15.25 -5.94 -11.13
N HIS A 72 -15.31 -4.76 -10.51
CA HIS A 72 -15.88 -3.55 -11.09
C HIS A 72 -14.84 -2.54 -11.56
N THR A 73 -15.13 -1.86 -12.67
CA THR A 73 -14.40 -0.68 -13.10
C THR A 73 -14.97 0.56 -12.43
N LEU A 74 -14.11 1.34 -11.76
CA LEU A 74 -14.40 2.66 -11.20
C LEU A 74 -13.12 3.50 -11.23
N LYS A 75 -13.02 4.50 -12.09
CA LYS A 75 -11.80 5.32 -12.27
C LYS A 75 -11.39 6.04 -11.00
N ALA A 76 -12.36 6.59 -10.28
CA ALA A 76 -12.11 7.30 -9.03
C ALA A 76 -11.40 6.44 -7.97
N ALA A 77 -11.62 5.11 -8.01
CA ALA A 77 -10.96 4.14 -7.14
C ALA A 77 -9.73 3.47 -7.78
N ASN A 78 -9.28 3.92 -8.95
CA ASN A 78 -8.24 3.24 -9.73
C ASN A 78 -8.55 1.76 -10.00
N ALA A 79 -9.83 1.40 -10.09
CA ALA A 79 -10.29 0.03 -10.23
C ALA A 79 -10.59 -0.29 -11.70
N GLY A 80 -10.07 -1.42 -12.18
CA GLY A 80 -10.19 -1.88 -13.56
C GLY A 80 -10.80 -3.27 -13.73
N GLY A 81 -11.53 -3.78 -12.73
CA GLY A 81 -12.18 -5.08 -12.79
C GLY A 81 -13.21 -5.14 -13.94
N ALA A 82 -13.23 -6.25 -14.67
CA ALA A 82 -14.06 -6.45 -15.87
C ALA A 82 -15.08 -7.59 -15.73
N THR A 83 -15.13 -8.24 -14.56
CA THR A 83 -16.07 -9.34 -14.31
C THR A 83 -17.48 -8.82 -14.02
N GLY A 84 -17.57 -7.69 -13.32
CA GLY A 84 -18.81 -6.99 -13.03
C GLY A 84 -19.04 -5.81 -13.98
N PRO A 85 -20.21 -5.15 -13.88
CA PRO A 85 -20.49 -3.95 -14.65
C PRO A 85 -19.47 -2.83 -14.43
N ASN A 86 -19.17 -2.08 -15.48
CA ASN A 86 -18.42 -0.84 -15.40
C ASN A 86 -19.29 0.23 -14.75
N LEU A 87 -18.94 0.64 -13.53
CA LEU A 87 -19.70 1.58 -12.73
C LEU A 87 -19.68 2.99 -13.32
N ASP A 88 -18.56 3.38 -13.97
CA ASP A 88 -18.46 4.68 -14.65
C ASP A 88 -19.44 4.83 -15.80
N SER A 89 -19.72 3.72 -16.50
CA SER A 89 -20.70 3.71 -17.59
C SER A 89 -22.12 3.59 -17.08
N LEU A 90 -22.32 2.80 -16.01
CA LEU A 90 -23.65 2.53 -15.46
C LEU A 90 -24.21 3.72 -14.67
N LYS A 91 -23.35 4.44 -13.94
CA LYS A 91 -23.71 5.59 -13.08
C LYS A 91 -24.89 5.30 -12.15
N PRO A 92 -24.81 4.26 -11.32
CA PRO A 92 -25.94 3.85 -10.51
C PRO A 92 -26.19 4.85 -9.38
N ASP A 93 -27.44 5.00 -8.97
CA ASP A 93 -27.81 5.74 -7.77
C ASP A 93 -27.46 4.96 -6.49
N ALA A 94 -27.30 5.68 -5.37
CA ALA A 94 -26.89 5.09 -4.10
C ALA A 94 -27.87 4.04 -3.58
N GLY A 95 -29.17 4.21 -3.82
CA GLY A 95 -30.20 3.26 -3.40
C GLY A 95 -30.04 1.92 -4.12
N THR A 96 -29.83 1.96 -5.44
CA THR A 96 -29.57 0.78 -6.26
C THR A 96 -28.28 0.08 -5.82
N VAL A 97 -27.17 0.83 -5.61
CA VAL A 97 -25.91 0.27 -5.13
C VAL A 97 -26.09 -0.40 -3.78
N SER A 98 -26.73 0.30 -2.83
CA SER A 98 -26.97 -0.24 -1.48
C SER A 98 -27.77 -1.54 -1.52
N ALA A 99 -28.83 -1.60 -2.32
CA ALA A 99 -29.65 -2.80 -2.45
C ALA A 99 -28.86 -3.98 -3.04
N VAL A 100 -28.10 -3.73 -4.13
CA VAL A 100 -27.30 -4.78 -4.78
C VAL A 100 -26.14 -5.24 -3.91
N VAL A 101 -25.44 -4.34 -3.23
CA VAL A 101 -24.36 -4.70 -2.28
C VAL A 101 -24.93 -5.56 -1.16
N LYS A 102 -26.07 -5.21 -0.63
CA LYS A 102 -26.71 -5.96 0.46
C LYS A 102 -27.10 -7.37 0.04
N SER A 103 -27.84 -7.49 -1.07
CA SER A 103 -28.44 -8.77 -1.49
C SER A 103 -27.57 -9.60 -2.42
N GLY A 104 -26.55 -9.01 -3.06
CA GLY A 104 -25.84 -9.62 -4.16
C GLY A 104 -26.64 -9.60 -5.46
N SER A 105 -26.01 -9.96 -6.58
CA SER A 105 -26.66 -10.10 -7.89
C SER A 105 -25.84 -10.97 -8.82
N GLY A 106 -26.37 -12.07 -9.31
CA GLY A 106 -25.67 -13.00 -10.20
C GLY A 106 -24.37 -13.52 -9.56
N ALA A 107 -23.21 -13.19 -10.16
CA ALA A 107 -21.90 -13.57 -9.63
C ALA A 107 -21.41 -12.68 -8.47
N MET A 108 -22.07 -11.54 -8.24
CA MET A 108 -21.73 -10.63 -7.15
C MET A 108 -22.25 -11.22 -5.82
N PRO A 109 -21.39 -11.47 -4.82
CA PRO A 109 -21.84 -11.99 -3.53
C PRO A 109 -22.64 -10.96 -2.74
N ALA A 110 -23.50 -11.43 -1.85
CA ALA A 110 -24.14 -10.58 -0.85
C ALA A 110 -23.12 -10.16 0.23
N PHE A 111 -23.20 -8.91 0.66
CA PHE A 111 -22.37 -8.35 1.72
C PHE A 111 -23.15 -8.11 3.02
N ASP A 112 -24.44 -8.41 3.06
CA ASP A 112 -25.22 -8.41 4.30
C ASP A 112 -24.59 -9.35 5.34
N GLY A 113 -24.40 -8.86 6.56
CA GLY A 113 -23.67 -9.57 7.61
C GLY A 113 -22.13 -9.59 7.49
N ARG A 114 -21.57 -9.15 6.35
CA ARG A 114 -20.13 -8.95 6.15
C ARG A 114 -19.71 -7.50 6.29
N LEU A 115 -20.55 -6.61 5.85
CA LEU A 115 -20.47 -5.17 6.05
C LEU A 115 -21.63 -4.72 6.93
N SER A 116 -21.39 -3.74 7.79
CA SER A 116 -22.44 -3.07 8.54
C SER A 116 -23.33 -2.25 7.61
N GLY A 117 -24.55 -1.92 8.04
CA GLY A 117 -25.44 -1.06 7.27
C GLY A 117 -24.82 0.32 6.97
N ALA A 118 -24.01 0.85 7.88
CA ALA A 118 -23.29 2.11 7.68
C ALA A 118 -22.18 2.01 6.61
N GLU A 119 -21.46 0.89 6.56
CA GLU A 119 -20.44 0.63 5.52
C GLU A 119 -21.10 0.42 4.15
N ILE A 120 -22.22 -0.29 4.10
CA ILE A 120 -23.00 -0.47 2.85
C ILE A 120 -23.47 0.89 2.32
N GLN A 121 -23.97 1.76 3.21
CA GLN A 121 -24.39 3.10 2.82
C GLN A 121 -23.20 3.95 2.36
N ALA A 122 -22.09 3.93 3.10
CA ALA A 122 -20.90 4.69 2.74
C ALA A 122 -20.35 4.29 1.36
N VAL A 123 -20.26 3.00 1.04
CA VAL A 123 -19.80 2.56 -0.28
C VAL A 123 -20.81 2.88 -1.38
N ALA A 124 -22.11 2.85 -1.08
CA ALA A 124 -23.16 3.21 -2.04
C ALA A 124 -23.10 4.69 -2.42
N ASP A 125 -22.93 5.56 -1.44
CA ASP A 125 -22.75 7.00 -1.64
C ASP A 125 -21.48 7.28 -2.45
N TYR A 126 -20.35 6.66 -2.06
CA TYR A 126 -19.09 6.81 -2.76
C TYR A 126 -19.18 6.43 -4.23
N VAL A 127 -19.78 5.27 -4.56
CA VAL A 127 -19.95 4.84 -5.95
C VAL A 127 -20.84 5.80 -6.73
N SER A 128 -21.99 6.18 -6.18
CA SER A 128 -22.92 7.06 -6.87
C SER A 128 -22.36 8.45 -7.15
N GLU A 129 -21.58 8.98 -6.23
CA GLU A 129 -20.94 10.29 -6.34
C GLU A 129 -19.78 10.31 -7.33
N ASN A 130 -19.07 9.20 -7.50
CA ASN A 130 -17.82 9.15 -8.24
C ASN A 130 -17.92 8.43 -9.59
N ALA A 131 -18.98 7.70 -9.86
CA ALA A 131 -19.17 6.99 -11.11
C ALA A 131 -19.29 7.95 -12.32
N GLY A 132 -18.39 7.78 -13.29
CA GLY A 132 -18.36 8.57 -14.53
C GLY A 132 -17.76 9.97 -14.39
N ARG A 133 -16.94 10.19 -13.37
CA ARG A 133 -16.13 11.41 -13.19
C ARG A 133 -14.72 11.23 -13.67
#